data_4194d3347373f555bbec0bdb3ac15dcc
#
_entry.id   4194d3347373f555bbec0bdb3ac15dcc
#
_cell.length_a   1.000
_cell.length_b   1.000
_cell.length_c   1.000
_cell.angle_alpha   90.00
_cell.angle_beta   90.00
_cell.angle_gamma   90.00
#
_symmetry.space_group_name_H-M   'P 1'
#
loop_
_entity.id
_entity.type
_entity.pdbx_description
1 polymer ?
#
loop_
_entity_poly.entity_id
_entity_poly.type
_entity_poly.pdbx_seq_one_letter_code
_entity_poly.pdbx_strand_id
1 'polypeptide(L)'
;MCYDISFKVKLETISDYFPDLIMDDQIDLEFGIRDHIIGHAYGEHPIIYRSREDHQLHLKLMEWGCIPFYVKDEKAFAKQRTTMLNARSERILDDTKSYWHKIKDRRCLIPLTGTYEHRGIKGWKNKVPYFVKPKNQDMFFLPGLYSVAELVNKETGELTKLWTFTLITRDANGAMKNIHNDGDNRWRMPLYLSLDKAKLWLNEDLNIENYRMILGYEMPSEELEYYPVFTIRSPKQRPDQKPKYEYWEWEKLPPLGEMNPDPK
;
A
#
# COMPACT_ATOMS: atom_id res chain seq x y z
N MET A 1 6.88 -7.71 -0.20
CA MET A 1 5.60 -7.07 -0.57
C MET A 1 5.02 -6.41 0.66
N CYS A 2 4.50 -5.20 0.51
CA CYS A 2 3.95 -4.42 1.60
C CYS A 2 2.60 -4.99 2.07
N TYR A 3 2.49 -5.31 3.33
CA TYR A 3 1.28 -5.83 3.96
C TYR A 3 0.89 -5.05 5.22
N ASP A 4 1.70 -4.09 5.60
CA ASP A 4 1.57 -3.34 6.84
C ASP A 4 1.83 -1.86 6.56
N ILE A 5 0.85 -1.02 6.86
CA ILE A 5 0.90 0.43 6.64
C ILE A 5 0.45 1.19 7.89
N SER A 6 0.66 2.49 7.90
CA SER A 6 0.14 3.40 8.94
C SER A 6 -0.55 4.61 8.33
N PHE A 7 -1.56 5.11 9.01
CA PHE A 7 -2.27 6.35 8.69
C PHE A 7 -2.51 7.13 10.00
N LYS A 8 -1.66 8.11 10.27
CA LYS A 8 -1.59 8.81 11.58
C LYS A 8 -2.03 10.26 11.51
N VAL A 9 -2.70 10.65 10.47
CA VAL A 9 -3.19 12.02 10.26
C VAL A 9 -4.72 12.02 10.20
N LYS A 10 -5.32 13.19 10.40
CA LYS A 10 -6.75 13.37 10.18
C LYS A 10 -7.05 13.35 8.69
N LEU A 11 -8.26 12.93 8.31
CA LEU A 11 -8.69 12.89 6.91
C LEU A 11 -8.61 14.25 6.23
N GLU A 12 -8.95 15.31 6.96
CA GLU A 12 -8.93 16.67 6.43
C GLU A 12 -7.54 17.08 5.92
N THR A 13 -6.46 16.51 6.47
CA THR A 13 -5.08 16.77 6.00
C THR A 13 -4.88 16.38 4.53
N ILE A 14 -5.68 15.47 3.99
CA ILE A 14 -5.61 15.08 2.57
C ILE A 14 -5.97 16.28 1.67
N SER A 15 -6.89 17.12 2.10
CA SER A 15 -7.33 18.32 1.36
C SER A 15 -6.21 19.35 1.19
N ASP A 16 -5.21 19.37 2.06
CA ASP A 16 -4.04 20.25 1.90
C ASP A 16 -3.23 19.91 0.64
N TYR A 17 -3.27 18.66 0.21
CA TYR A 17 -2.61 18.16 -0.99
C TYR A 17 -3.50 18.14 -2.24
N PHE A 18 -4.81 17.97 -2.03
CA PHE A 18 -5.84 17.89 -3.07
C PHE A 18 -7.03 18.78 -2.67
N PRO A 19 -6.95 20.13 -2.91
CA PRO A 19 -7.98 21.09 -2.45
C PRO A 19 -9.37 20.84 -3.04
N ASP A 20 -9.44 20.32 -4.28
CA ASP A 20 -10.69 20.07 -5.00
C ASP A 20 -11.23 18.66 -4.80
N LEU A 21 -10.77 17.94 -3.77
CA LEU A 21 -11.16 16.57 -3.48
C LEU A 21 -12.61 16.52 -2.96
N ILE A 22 -13.43 15.74 -3.63
CA ILE A 22 -14.81 15.47 -3.19
C ILE A 22 -14.80 14.29 -2.24
N MET A 23 -15.34 14.47 -1.04
CA MET A 23 -15.52 13.35 -0.10
C MET A 23 -16.86 12.67 -0.38
N ASP A 24 -16.84 11.36 -0.55
CA ASP A 24 -18.07 10.58 -0.69
C ASP A 24 -18.87 10.60 0.63
N ASP A 25 -20.21 10.67 0.54
CA ASP A 25 -21.13 10.88 1.67
C ASP A 25 -21.02 9.83 2.81
N GLN A 26 -20.38 8.71 2.58
CA GLN A 26 -20.23 7.62 3.54
C GLN A 26 -18.90 7.66 4.31
N ILE A 27 -18.07 8.68 4.09
CA ILE A 27 -16.82 8.80 4.84
C ILE A 27 -17.15 9.42 6.19
N ASP A 28 -17.08 8.59 7.22
CA ASP A 28 -17.06 9.08 8.59
C ASP A 28 -15.79 9.90 8.79
N LEU A 29 -15.94 11.19 9.06
CA LEU A 29 -14.84 12.10 9.41
C LEU A 29 -14.06 11.60 10.64
N GLU A 30 -14.64 10.68 11.40
CA GLU A 30 -13.98 9.96 12.50
C GLU A 30 -13.11 8.78 12.04
N PHE A 31 -12.77 8.65 10.72
CA PHE A 31 -11.75 7.69 10.30
C PHE A 31 -10.47 7.96 11.10
N GLY A 32 -10.32 7.19 12.17
CA GLY A 32 -9.37 7.48 13.23
C GLY A 32 -7.91 7.24 12.81
N ILE A 33 -7.02 7.86 13.55
CA ILE A 33 -5.58 7.58 13.48
C ILE A 33 -5.34 6.08 13.69
N ARG A 34 -4.63 5.44 12.77
CA ARG A 34 -4.28 4.02 12.81
C ARG A 34 -2.78 3.84 12.67
N ASP A 35 -2.13 3.54 13.79
CA ASP A 35 -0.68 3.31 13.82
C ASP A 35 -0.25 2.12 12.98
N HIS A 36 -1.12 1.10 12.88
CA HIS A 36 -0.84 -0.12 12.15
C HIS A 36 -2.12 -0.68 11.50
N ILE A 37 -2.07 -0.83 10.19
CA ILE A 37 -3.12 -1.41 9.36
C ILE A 37 -2.54 -2.63 8.67
N ILE A 38 -3.18 -3.79 8.82
CA ILE A 38 -2.75 -5.07 8.24
C ILE A 38 -3.58 -5.36 6.99
N GLY A 39 -2.94 -5.50 5.84
CA GLY A 39 -3.62 -5.74 4.56
C GLY A 39 -4.46 -7.01 4.53
N HIS A 40 -4.01 -8.08 5.19
CA HIS A 40 -4.76 -9.35 5.27
C HIS A 40 -6.03 -9.28 6.15
N ALA A 41 -6.27 -8.17 6.83
CA ALA A 41 -7.54 -7.91 7.49
C ALA A 41 -8.61 -7.40 6.53
N TYR A 42 -8.22 -7.04 5.30
CA TYR A 42 -9.11 -6.51 4.26
C TYR A 42 -9.94 -5.30 4.70
N GLY A 43 -9.42 -4.54 5.66
CA GLY A 43 -10.10 -3.36 6.18
C GLY A 43 -10.14 -2.21 5.17
N GLU A 44 -11.10 -1.33 5.37
CA GLU A 44 -11.25 -0.12 4.58
C GLU A 44 -10.14 0.89 4.85
N HIS A 45 -9.77 1.62 3.79
CA HIS A 45 -8.81 2.70 3.81
C HIS A 45 -9.28 3.84 2.90
N PRO A 46 -9.01 5.13 3.24
CA PRO A 46 -9.34 6.24 2.36
C PRO A 46 -8.49 6.20 1.09
N ILE A 47 -9.14 6.22 -0.05
CA ILE A 47 -8.52 6.10 -1.37
C ILE A 47 -8.95 7.27 -2.24
N ILE A 48 -7.96 7.95 -2.85
CA ILE A 48 -8.21 9.01 -3.82
C ILE A 48 -8.25 8.38 -5.21
N TYR A 49 -9.32 8.64 -5.95
CA TYR A 49 -9.47 8.15 -7.31
C TYR A 49 -10.17 9.19 -8.18
N ARG A 50 -10.02 9.09 -9.50
CA ARG A 50 -10.82 9.89 -10.41
C ARG A 50 -12.10 9.13 -10.75
N SER A 51 -13.24 9.73 -10.46
CA SER A 51 -14.56 9.21 -10.79
C SER A 51 -14.74 9.18 -12.32
N ARG A 52 -15.37 8.14 -12.82
CA ARG A 52 -15.72 8.00 -14.24
C ARG A 52 -17.05 8.65 -14.61
N GLU A 53 -17.78 9.10 -13.60
CA GLU A 53 -19.10 9.71 -13.78
C GLU A 53 -18.99 11.23 -14.01
N ASP A 54 -18.18 11.90 -13.22
CA ASP A 54 -18.02 13.36 -13.25
C ASP A 54 -16.60 13.84 -13.55
N HIS A 55 -15.66 12.90 -13.70
CA HIS A 55 -14.24 13.19 -13.97
C HIS A 55 -13.52 13.97 -12.87
N GLN A 56 -14.10 14.07 -11.66
CA GLN A 56 -13.50 14.73 -10.51
C GLN A 56 -12.70 13.75 -9.63
N LEU A 57 -11.88 14.31 -8.75
CA LEU A 57 -11.17 13.52 -7.75
C LEU A 57 -12.09 13.30 -6.54
N HIS A 58 -12.25 12.06 -6.18
CA HIS A 58 -13.05 11.63 -5.03
C HIS A 58 -12.19 10.93 -4.00
N LEU A 59 -12.56 11.08 -2.73
CA LEU A 59 -12.10 10.27 -1.61
C LEU A 59 -13.19 9.28 -1.24
N LYS A 60 -12.85 8.01 -1.24
CA LYS A 60 -13.77 6.92 -0.91
C LYS A 60 -13.09 5.89 -0.02
N LEU A 61 -13.83 5.31 0.91
CA LEU A 61 -13.36 4.13 1.62
C LEU A 61 -13.43 2.91 0.68
N MET A 62 -12.30 2.23 0.55
CA MET A 62 -12.19 0.99 -0.23
C MET A 62 -11.47 -0.07 0.59
N GLU A 63 -11.86 -1.33 0.44
CA GLU A 63 -11.19 -2.44 1.11
C GLU A 63 -9.84 -2.77 0.45
N TRP A 64 -8.83 -3.01 1.27
CA TRP A 64 -7.54 -3.47 0.79
C TRP A 64 -7.60 -4.96 0.39
N GLY A 65 -7.08 -5.30 -0.77
CA GLY A 65 -7.15 -6.64 -1.36
C GLY A 65 -8.18 -6.69 -2.48
N CYS A 66 -7.68 -6.42 -3.68
CA CYS A 66 -8.49 -6.24 -4.87
C CYS A 66 -9.33 -7.49 -5.19
N ILE A 67 -10.62 -7.30 -5.40
CA ILE A 67 -11.53 -8.33 -5.91
C ILE A 67 -11.84 -8.00 -7.38
N PRO A 68 -11.53 -8.91 -8.31
CA PRO A 68 -11.80 -8.69 -9.73
C PRO A 68 -13.28 -8.44 -10.03
N PHE A 69 -13.56 -7.52 -10.95
CA PHE A 69 -14.94 -7.13 -11.32
C PHE A 69 -15.81 -8.28 -11.84
N TYR A 70 -15.21 -9.39 -12.27
CA TYR A 70 -15.93 -10.58 -12.73
C TYR A 70 -16.26 -11.57 -11.60
N VAL A 71 -15.74 -11.36 -10.39
CA VAL A 71 -16.05 -12.20 -9.21
C VAL A 71 -17.46 -11.84 -8.73
N LYS A 72 -18.27 -12.87 -8.53
CA LYS A 72 -19.65 -12.74 -8.04
C LYS A 72 -19.84 -13.31 -6.63
N ASP A 73 -18.89 -14.11 -6.17
CA ASP A 73 -18.90 -14.74 -4.85
C ASP A 73 -17.56 -14.48 -4.15
N GLU A 74 -17.58 -13.61 -3.15
CA GLU A 74 -16.39 -13.25 -2.38
C GLU A 74 -15.81 -14.45 -1.62
N LYS A 75 -16.67 -15.29 -1.04
CA LYS A 75 -16.23 -16.47 -0.27
C LYS A 75 -15.48 -17.46 -1.14
N ALA A 76 -15.93 -17.67 -2.36
CA ALA A 76 -15.22 -18.51 -3.34
C ALA A 76 -13.87 -17.91 -3.73
N PHE A 77 -13.72 -16.60 -3.69
CA PHE A 77 -12.49 -15.89 -4.04
C PHE A 77 -11.53 -15.65 -2.84
N ALA A 78 -11.94 -15.94 -1.62
CA ALA A 78 -11.20 -15.60 -0.40
C ALA A 78 -9.73 -16.07 -0.41
N LYS A 79 -9.47 -17.28 -0.90
CA LYS A 79 -8.10 -17.81 -1.01
C LYS A 79 -7.24 -17.01 -1.99
N GLN A 80 -7.78 -16.66 -3.14
CA GLN A 80 -7.08 -15.87 -4.17
C GLN A 80 -6.88 -14.42 -3.72
N ARG A 81 -7.81 -13.86 -2.94
CA ARG A 81 -7.73 -12.49 -2.43
C ARG A 81 -6.43 -12.22 -1.66
N THR A 82 -5.87 -13.22 -0.98
CA THR A 82 -4.59 -13.09 -0.26
C THR A 82 -3.42 -12.68 -1.17
N THR A 83 -3.51 -12.96 -2.46
CA THR A 83 -2.49 -12.58 -3.46
C THR A 83 -2.78 -11.26 -4.15
N MET A 84 -3.91 -10.62 -3.83
CA MET A 84 -4.42 -9.41 -4.50
C MET A 84 -4.16 -8.11 -3.71
N LEU A 85 -3.34 -8.17 -2.66
CA LEU A 85 -2.98 -7.01 -1.83
C LEU A 85 -1.98 -6.08 -2.54
N ASN A 86 -1.18 -6.62 -3.47
CA ASN A 86 -0.13 -5.90 -4.16
C ASN A 86 -0.13 -6.22 -5.65
N ALA A 87 -0.06 -5.18 -6.49
CA ALA A 87 0.17 -5.28 -7.92
C ALA A 87 1.65 -5.04 -8.22
N ARG A 88 2.29 -5.92 -8.99
CA ARG A 88 3.66 -5.70 -9.47
C ARG A 88 3.64 -4.73 -10.64
N SER A 89 4.43 -3.65 -10.59
CA SER A 89 4.49 -2.62 -11.62
C SER A 89 4.76 -3.20 -13.03
N GLU A 90 5.59 -4.23 -13.09
CA GLU A 90 6.01 -4.90 -14.34
C GLU A 90 4.84 -5.63 -15.03
N ARG A 91 3.76 -5.92 -14.30
CA ARG A 91 2.60 -6.65 -14.81
C ARG A 91 1.43 -5.76 -15.21
N ILE A 92 1.58 -4.44 -15.12
CA ILE A 92 0.47 -3.51 -15.37
C ILE A 92 0.34 -3.19 -16.86
N LEU A 93 1.45 -2.84 -17.52
CA LEU A 93 1.41 -2.43 -18.93
C LEU A 93 1.68 -3.58 -19.90
N ASP A 94 2.70 -4.37 -19.64
CA ASP A 94 3.24 -5.29 -20.65
C ASP A 94 2.70 -6.73 -20.53
N ASP A 95 2.19 -7.13 -19.35
CA ASP A 95 1.53 -8.41 -19.19
C ASP A 95 0.02 -8.31 -19.48
N THR A 96 -0.35 -8.40 -20.75
CA THR A 96 -1.74 -8.27 -21.23
C THR A 96 -2.68 -9.34 -20.67
N LYS A 97 -2.15 -10.45 -20.16
CA LYS A 97 -2.90 -11.52 -19.49
C LYS A 97 -3.17 -11.23 -18.01
N SER A 98 -2.40 -10.32 -17.42
CA SER A 98 -2.56 -9.94 -16.02
C SER A 98 -3.89 -9.25 -15.78
N TYR A 99 -4.49 -9.52 -14.62
CA TYR A 99 -5.64 -8.77 -14.17
C TYR A 99 -5.33 -7.26 -14.03
N TRP A 100 -4.13 -6.93 -13.61
CA TRP A 100 -3.67 -5.55 -13.44
C TRP A 100 -3.68 -4.76 -14.77
N HIS A 101 -3.35 -5.43 -15.87
CA HIS A 101 -3.46 -4.82 -17.21
C HIS A 101 -4.91 -4.47 -17.57
N LYS A 102 -5.87 -5.33 -17.20
CA LYS A 102 -7.30 -5.10 -17.48
C LYS A 102 -7.87 -3.90 -16.75
N ILE A 103 -7.31 -3.55 -15.60
CA ILE A 103 -7.76 -2.43 -14.76
C ILE A 103 -6.72 -1.30 -14.68
N LYS A 104 -5.74 -1.26 -15.57
CA LYS A 104 -4.66 -0.25 -15.56
C LYS A 104 -5.17 1.19 -15.53
N ASP A 105 -6.33 1.46 -16.12
CA ASP A 105 -6.94 2.78 -16.17
C ASP A 105 -7.80 3.10 -14.93
N ARG A 106 -7.93 2.15 -14.00
CA ARG A 106 -8.56 2.36 -12.69
C ARG A 106 -7.49 2.72 -11.66
N ARG A 107 -6.88 3.86 -11.85
CA ARG A 107 -5.78 4.35 -11.03
C ARG A 107 -6.29 5.04 -9.78
N CYS A 108 -5.58 4.85 -8.67
CA CYS A 108 -5.88 5.50 -7.41
C CYS A 108 -4.61 5.83 -6.64
N LEU A 109 -4.74 6.63 -5.59
CA LEU A 109 -3.69 6.90 -4.62
C LEU A 109 -4.13 6.45 -3.24
N ILE A 110 -3.18 5.90 -2.52
CA ILE A 110 -3.33 5.45 -1.14
C ILE A 110 -2.58 6.44 -0.24
N PRO A 111 -3.27 7.32 0.50
CA PRO A 111 -2.66 8.20 1.49
C PRO A 111 -2.09 7.40 2.66
N LEU A 112 -0.84 7.63 3.04
CA LEU A 112 -0.15 6.93 4.10
C LEU A 112 0.74 7.87 4.90
N THR A 113 1.10 7.45 6.11
CA THR A 113 2.15 8.09 6.92
C THR A 113 3.38 7.22 7.08
N GLY A 114 3.32 5.96 6.65
CA GLY A 114 4.45 5.03 6.66
C GLY A 114 4.06 3.63 6.21
N THR A 115 5.05 2.84 5.88
CA THR A 115 4.93 1.40 5.63
C THR A 115 5.82 0.65 6.60
N TYR A 116 5.50 -0.62 6.85
CA TYR A 116 6.37 -1.48 7.63
C TYR A 116 6.86 -2.63 6.77
N GLU A 117 8.17 -2.82 6.78
CA GLU A 117 8.82 -3.93 6.10
C GLU A 117 9.65 -4.74 7.11
N HIS A 118 9.88 -6.01 6.82
CA HIS A 118 10.44 -6.94 7.81
C HIS A 118 11.78 -7.50 7.35
N ARG A 119 12.85 -7.14 8.08
CA ARG A 119 14.21 -7.61 7.84
C ARG A 119 14.45 -8.98 8.47
N GLY A 120 14.81 -9.96 7.68
CA GLY A 120 15.38 -11.22 8.15
C GLY A 120 16.84 -11.04 8.55
N ILE A 121 17.27 -11.72 9.61
CA ILE A 121 18.66 -11.73 10.09
C ILE A 121 19.06 -13.18 10.26
N LYS A 122 20.22 -13.57 9.72
CA LYS A 122 20.73 -14.93 9.81
C LYS A 122 20.91 -15.34 11.28
N GLY A 123 20.31 -16.46 11.64
CA GLY A 123 20.32 -16.97 13.00
C GLY A 123 19.25 -16.39 13.94
N TRP A 124 18.48 -15.40 13.50
CA TRP A 124 17.36 -14.89 14.30
C TRP A 124 16.06 -15.62 13.96
N LYS A 125 15.27 -15.92 14.99
CA LYS A 125 13.95 -16.57 14.81
C LYS A 125 12.92 -15.64 14.21
N ASN A 126 12.91 -14.38 14.63
CA ASN A 126 11.93 -13.38 14.23
C ASN A 126 12.59 -12.29 13.38
N LYS A 127 11.83 -11.79 12.41
CA LYS A 127 12.24 -10.64 11.62
C LYS A 127 12.12 -9.35 12.44
N VAL A 128 13.00 -8.39 12.14
CA VAL A 128 12.94 -7.05 12.72
C VAL A 128 12.09 -6.15 11.81
N PRO A 129 11.00 -5.56 12.32
CA PRO A 129 10.23 -4.62 11.53
C PRO A 129 10.95 -3.28 11.42
N TYR A 130 10.88 -2.70 10.23
CA TYR A 130 11.36 -1.36 9.91
C TYR A 130 10.17 -0.50 9.51
N PHE A 131 10.10 0.71 10.05
CA PHE A 131 9.22 1.75 9.54
C PHE A 131 9.93 2.48 8.40
N VAL A 132 9.22 2.71 7.29
CA VAL A 132 9.77 3.32 6.08
C VAL A 132 8.82 4.38 5.56
N LYS A 133 9.35 5.56 5.24
CA LYS A 133 8.61 6.66 4.60
C LYS A 133 9.56 7.52 3.74
N PRO A 134 9.06 8.32 2.79
CA PRO A 134 9.85 9.39 2.19
C PRO A 134 10.27 10.41 3.24
N LYS A 135 11.50 10.93 3.14
CA LYS A 135 12.01 11.97 4.04
C LYS A 135 11.17 13.26 3.94
N ASN A 136 11.08 13.97 5.06
CA ASN A 136 10.42 15.27 5.14
C ASN A 136 8.95 15.27 4.68
N GLN A 137 8.28 14.13 4.75
CA GLN A 137 6.86 13.99 4.44
C GLN A 137 6.15 13.33 5.64
N ASP A 138 5.18 14.04 6.21
CA ASP A 138 4.34 13.49 7.27
C ASP A 138 3.26 12.58 6.69
N MET A 139 2.82 12.87 5.47
CA MET A 139 1.94 12.04 4.66
C MET A 139 2.46 11.98 3.23
N PHE A 140 2.33 10.82 2.60
CA PHE A 140 2.69 10.56 1.20
C PHE A 140 1.65 9.65 0.54
N PHE A 141 1.76 9.49 -0.76
CA PHE A 141 0.76 8.80 -1.56
C PHE A 141 1.41 7.67 -2.38
N LEU A 142 1.03 6.44 -2.11
CA LEU A 142 1.42 5.32 -2.96
C LEU A 142 0.43 5.17 -4.12
N PRO A 143 0.92 4.89 -5.35
CA PRO A 143 0.04 4.56 -6.46
C PRO A 143 -0.59 3.20 -6.25
N GLY A 144 -1.83 3.08 -6.68
CA GLY A 144 -2.59 1.85 -6.66
C GLY A 144 -3.52 1.70 -7.85
N LEU A 145 -4.19 0.57 -7.86
CA LEU A 145 -5.30 0.31 -8.78
C LEU A 145 -6.52 -0.08 -7.96
N TYR A 146 -7.71 0.27 -8.44
CA TYR A 146 -8.96 -0.13 -7.77
C TYR A 146 -9.83 -1.02 -8.67
N SER A 147 -10.71 -1.76 -8.06
CA SER A 147 -11.70 -2.58 -8.73
C SER A 147 -13.05 -2.43 -8.04
N VAL A 148 -14.12 -2.54 -8.82
CA VAL A 148 -15.49 -2.59 -8.31
C VAL A 148 -16.08 -3.93 -8.72
N ALA A 149 -16.37 -4.77 -7.75
CA ALA A 149 -17.04 -6.04 -7.96
C ALA A 149 -18.53 -5.92 -7.60
N GLU A 150 -19.39 -6.48 -8.41
CA GLU A 150 -20.82 -6.62 -8.10
C GLU A 150 -21.03 -8.01 -7.51
N LEU A 151 -21.23 -8.06 -6.20
CA LEU A 151 -21.45 -9.27 -5.45
C LEU A 151 -22.94 -9.53 -5.30
N VAL A 152 -23.35 -10.79 -5.42
CA VAL A 152 -24.72 -11.21 -5.22
C VAL A 152 -24.89 -11.72 -3.79
N ASN A 153 -25.75 -11.09 -3.03
CA ASN A 153 -26.19 -11.66 -1.76
C ASN A 153 -27.04 -12.91 -2.08
N LYS A 154 -26.57 -14.09 -1.67
CA LYS A 154 -27.22 -15.37 -1.98
C LYS A 154 -28.57 -15.56 -1.28
N GLU A 155 -28.81 -14.83 -0.19
CA GLU A 155 -30.04 -14.92 0.59
C GLU A 155 -31.14 -13.99 0.05
N THR A 156 -30.77 -12.77 -0.32
CA THR A 156 -31.71 -11.75 -0.77
C THR A 156 -31.73 -11.57 -2.29
N GLY A 157 -30.72 -12.06 -3.02
CA GLY A 157 -30.55 -11.82 -4.45
C GLY A 157 -30.08 -10.39 -4.79
N GLU A 158 -29.86 -9.55 -3.79
CA GLU A 158 -29.45 -8.16 -3.99
C GLU A 158 -28.01 -8.06 -4.50
N LEU A 159 -27.77 -7.08 -5.37
CA LEU A 159 -26.45 -6.74 -5.86
C LEU A 159 -25.84 -5.65 -4.97
N THR A 160 -24.65 -5.92 -4.43
CA THR A 160 -23.86 -4.95 -3.67
C THR A 160 -22.57 -4.66 -4.42
N LYS A 161 -22.27 -3.38 -4.61
CA LYS A 161 -20.99 -2.94 -5.19
C LYS A 161 -19.92 -2.90 -4.09
N LEU A 162 -18.88 -3.71 -4.22
CA LEU A 162 -17.72 -3.70 -3.34
C LEU A 162 -16.55 -3.02 -4.03
N TRP A 163 -16.07 -1.94 -3.44
CA TRP A 163 -14.91 -1.18 -3.89
C TRP A 163 -13.66 -1.69 -3.18
N THR A 164 -12.68 -2.09 -3.96
CA THR A 164 -11.44 -2.67 -3.44
C THR A 164 -10.23 -2.07 -4.13
N PHE A 165 -9.09 -2.04 -3.44
CA PHE A 165 -7.85 -1.51 -3.99
C PHE A 165 -6.67 -2.45 -3.77
N THR A 166 -5.61 -2.21 -4.53
CA THR A 166 -4.29 -2.82 -4.38
C THR A 166 -3.24 -1.72 -4.47
N LEU A 167 -2.15 -1.84 -3.73
CA LEU A 167 -1.01 -0.94 -3.90
C LEU A 167 -0.01 -1.50 -4.92
N ILE A 168 0.73 -0.62 -5.57
CA ILE A 168 1.74 -1.01 -6.57
C ILE A 168 3.09 -1.19 -5.88
N THR A 169 3.76 -2.29 -6.22
CA THR A 169 5.12 -2.59 -5.79
C THR A 169 6.05 -2.72 -6.97
N ARG A 170 7.34 -2.50 -6.73
CA ARG A 170 8.42 -2.69 -7.68
C ARG A 170 9.55 -3.50 -7.07
N ASP A 171 10.60 -3.78 -7.84
CA ASP A 171 11.83 -4.34 -7.31
C ASP A 171 12.51 -3.37 -6.35
N ALA A 172 13.01 -3.91 -5.24
CA ALA A 172 13.63 -3.12 -4.20
C ALA A 172 14.98 -2.54 -4.66
N ASN A 173 15.25 -1.30 -4.28
CA ASN A 173 16.55 -0.65 -4.43
C ASN A 173 17.47 -0.90 -3.23
N GLY A 174 18.65 -0.35 -3.24
CA GLY A 174 19.71 -0.44 -2.25
C GLY A 174 19.30 -0.79 -0.82
N ALA A 175 18.82 0.18 -0.04
CA ALA A 175 18.43 -0.03 1.35
C ALA A 175 17.27 -1.03 1.49
N MET A 176 16.28 -0.95 0.61
CA MET A 176 15.10 -1.81 0.68
C MET A 176 15.38 -3.28 0.37
N LYS A 177 16.41 -3.58 -0.44
CA LYS A 177 16.89 -4.97 -0.61
C LYS A 177 17.39 -5.59 0.69
N ASN A 178 17.95 -4.77 1.56
CA ASN A 178 18.45 -5.22 2.86
C ASN A 178 17.35 -5.24 3.94
N ILE A 179 16.28 -4.47 3.77
CA ILE A 179 15.14 -4.46 4.70
C ILE A 179 14.14 -5.56 4.33
N HIS A 180 13.71 -5.63 3.08
CA HIS A 180 12.80 -6.69 2.63
C HIS A 180 13.58 -7.85 1.99
N ASN A 181 14.41 -8.53 2.78
CA ASN A 181 15.46 -9.42 2.32
C ASN A 181 15.14 -10.92 2.47
N ASP A 182 13.93 -11.29 2.93
CA ASP A 182 13.59 -12.68 3.22
C ASP A 182 12.14 -13.04 2.87
N GLY A 183 11.92 -14.30 2.50
CA GLY A 183 10.64 -14.87 2.07
C GLY A 183 10.46 -14.90 0.56
N ASP A 184 9.36 -15.51 0.09
CA ASP A 184 9.09 -15.74 -1.33
C ASP A 184 8.97 -14.46 -2.17
N ASN A 185 8.59 -13.37 -1.54
CA ASN A 185 8.44 -12.06 -2.16
C ASN A 185 9.54 -11.07 -1.75
N ARG A 186 10.72 -11.58 -1.32
CA ARG A 186 11.86 -10.73 -0.98
C ARG A 186 12.26 -9.82 -2.14
N TRP A 187 12.97 -8.73 -1.80
CA TRP A 187 13.47 -7.74 -2.74
C TRP A 187 12.37 -6.99 -3.50
N ARG A 188 11.22 -6.82 -2.86
CA ARG A 188 10.16 -5.93 -3.33
C ARG A 188 10.03 -4.74 -2.39
N MET A 189 9.56 -3.62 -2.92
CA MET A 189 9.23 -2.42 -2.16
C MET A 189 7.96 -1.77 -2.72
N PRO A 190 7.23 -0.98 -1.93
CA PRO A 190 6.21 -0.09 -2.48
C PRO A 190 6.80 0.84 -3.55
N LEU A 191 6.00 1.21 -4.52
CA LEU A 191 6.38 2.24 -5.50
C LEU A 191 6.20 3.61 -4.84
N TYR A 192 7.24 4.07 -4.13
CA TYR A 192 7.23 5.42 -3.56
C TYR A 192 7.34 6.46 -4.68
N LEU A 193 6.48 7.47 -4.65
CA LEU A 193 6.45 8.56 -5.61
C LEU A 193 6.69 9.90 -4.92
N SER A 194 7.28 10.86 -5.65
CA SER A 194 7.16 12.27 -5.27
C SER A 194 5.71 12.74 -5.43
N LEU A 195 5.34 13.82 -4.74
CA LEU A 195 3.97 14.35 -4.82
C LEU A 195 3.55 14.68 -6.26
N ASP A 196 4.45 15.26 -7.05
CA ASP A 196 4.16 15.59 -8.45
C ASP A 196 3.87 14.36 -9.29
N LYS A 197 4.63 13.26 -9.11
CA LYS A 197 4.38 11.99 -9.78
C LYS A 197 3.08 11.33 -9.29
N ALA A 198 2.77 11.46 -8.01
CA ALA A 198 1.51 10.97 -7.46
C ALA A 198 0.31 11.72 -8.08
N LYS A 199 0.39 13.06 -8.17
CA LYS A 199 -0.64 13.85 -8.86
C LYS A 199 -0.76 13.49 -10.34
N LEU A 200 0.38 13.32 -11.02
CA LEU A 200 0.42 12.89 -12.42
C LEU A 200 -0.21 11.50 -12.62
N TRP A 201 -0.06 10.58 -11.64
CA TRP A 201 -0.68 9.26 -11.68
C TRP A 201 -2.20 9.30 -11.78
N LEU A 202 -2.84 10.31 -11.20
CA LEU A 202 -4.30 10.52 -11.29
C LEU A 202 -4.73 11.38 -12.48
N ASN A 203 -3.80 11.85 -13.33
CA ASN A 203 -4.17 12.61 -14.50
C ASN A 203 -5.00 11.74 -15.46
N GLU A 204 -6.13 12.24 -15.92
CA GLU A 204 -7.02 11.53 -16.83
C GLU A 204 -6.31 11.13 -18.13
N ASP A 205 -5.62 12.08 -18.73
CA ASP A 205 -4.92 11.93 -20.03
C ASP A 205 -3.48 11.42 -19.88
N LEU A 206 -3.25 10.51 -18.94
CA LEU A 206 -1.91 9.95 -18.73
C LEU A 206 -1.48 9.15 -19.97
N ASN A 207 -0.52 9.70 -20.73
CA ASN A 207 0.02 9.01 -21.90
C ASN A 207 0.90 7.82 -21.48
N ILE A 208 1.18 6.95 -22.44
CA ILE A 208 1.92 5.69 -22.20
C ILE A 208 3.35 5.93 -21.70
N GLU A 209 4.00 7.01 -22.13
CA GLU A 209 5.37 7.36 -21.75
C GLU A 209 5.41 7.78 -20.27
N ASN A 210 4.51 8.67 -19.86
CA ASN A 210 4.35 9.06 -18.46
C ASN A 210 3.94 7.88 -17.57
N TYR A 211 3.11 7.00 -18.10
CA TYR A 211 2.73 5.78 -17.39
C TYR A 211 3.96 4.89 -17.12
N ARG A 212 4.78 4.65 -18.16
CA ARG A 212 6.03 3.88 -18.03
C ARG A 212 7.02 4.56 -17.10
N MET A 213 7.16 5.89 -17.20
CA MET A 213 8.05 6.68 -16.36
C MET A 213 7.65 6.57 -14.87
N ILE A 214 6.33 6.61 -14.56
CA ILE A 214 5.86 6.47 -13.18
C ILE A 214 6.08 5.04 -12.67
N LEU A 215 5.68 4.02 -13.43
CA LEU A 215 5.84 2.62 -13.01
C LEU A 215 7.30 2.19 -12.86
N GLY A 216 8.19 2.76 -13.65
CA GLY A 216 9.63 2.54 -13.60
C GLY A 216 10.37 3.45 -12.60
N TYR A 217 9.68 4.41 -11.97
CA TYR A 217 10.33 5.34 -11.06
C TYR A 217 10.95 4.63 -9.86
N GLU A 218 12.17 4.99 -9.55
CA GLU A 218 12.91 4.52 -8.40
C GLU A 218 13.24 5.70 -7.48
N MET A 219 12.59 5.75 -6.32
CA MET A 219 12.97 6.73 -5.30
C MET A 219 14.34 6.36 -4.73
N PRO A 220 15.33 7.25 -4.77
CA PRO A 220 16.65 6.99 -4.21
C PRO A 220 16.58 6.62 -2.73
N SER A 221 17.45 5.70 -2.28
CA SER A 221 17.50 5.29 -0.88
C SER A 221 17.75 6.46 0.08
N GLU A 222 18.46 7.48 -0.39
CA GLU A 222 18.78 8.70 0.33
C GLU A 222 17.55 9.58 0.60
N GLU A 223 16.51 9.43 -0.21
CA GLU A 223 15.22 10.12 -0.05
C GLU A 223 14.25 9.35 0.86
N LEU A 224 14.63 8.14 1.29
CA LEU A 224 13.86 7.36 2.25
C LEU A 224 14.41 7.52 3.65
N GLU A 225 13.51 7.68 4.61
CA GLU A 225 13.77 7.50 6.03
C GLU A 225 13.33 6.11 6.43
N TYR A 226 14.19 5.37 7.11
CA TYR A 226 13.89 4.02 7.59
C TYR A 226 14.64 3.74 8.89
N TYR A 227 13.96 3.09 9.82
CA TYR A 227 14.53 2.72 11.11
C TYR A 227 13.81 1.49 11.69
N PRO A 228 14.49 0.70 12.54
CA PRO A 228 13.87 -0.43 13.22
C PRO A 228 12.84 0.05 14.24
N VAL A 229 11.76 -0.69 14.36
CA VAL A 229 10.69 -0.42 15.32
C VAL A 229 10.37 -1.66 16.16
N PHE A 230 9.58 -1.49 17.22
CA PHE A 230 9.12 -2.61 18.04
C PHE A 230 8.21 -3.55 17.24
N THR A 231 7.98 -4.77 17.74
CA THR A 231 7.11 -5.75 17.06
C THR A 231 5.71 -5.19 16.83
N ILE A 232 5.31 -5.06 15.57
CA ILE A 232 4.04 -4.43 15.21
C ILE A 232 2.85 -5.39 15.23
N ARG A 233 3.05 -6.64 14.79
CA ARG A 233 1.98 -7.64 14.69
C ARG A 233 1.69 -8.39 16.01
N SER A 234 2.52 -8.22 17.02
CA SER A 234 2.31 -8.78 18.34
C SER A 234 1.36 -7.90 19.17
N PRO A 235 0.44 -8.47 19.97
CA PRO A 235 -0.34 -7.72 20.93
C PRO A 235 0.51 -7.15 22.08
N LYS A 236 1.77 -7.60 22.21
CA LYS A 236 2.69 -7.15 23.26
C LYS A 236 2.86 -5.64 23.21
N GLN A 237 2.60 -4.98 24.31
CA GLN A 237 2.86 -3.55 24.43
C GLN A 237 4.36 -3.26 24.44
N ARG A 238 4.73 -2.13 23.91
CA ARG A 238 6.09 -1.61 23.95
C ARG A 238 6.47 -1.27 25.40
N PRO A 239 7.64 -1.71 25.91
CA PRO A 239 8.00 -1.56 27.33
C PRO A 239 8.05 -0.10 27.80
N ASP A 240 8.43 0.83 26.93
CA ASP A 240 8.51 2.26 27.22
C ASP A 240 7.20 3.03 26.98
N GLN A 241 6.11 2.32 26.68
CA GLN A 241 4.77 2.85 26.42
C GLN A 241 4.66 3.82 25.23
N LYS A 242 5.71 3.98 24.44
CA LYS A 242 5.67 4.79 23.22
C LYS A 242 4.94 4.07 22.09
N PRO A 243 4.47 4.81 21.07
CA PRO A 243 3.91 4.23 19.86
C PRO A 243 4.85 3.24 19.17
N LYS A 244 4.30 2.16 18.63
CA LYS A 244 5.10 1.10 18.00
C LYS A 244 5.83 1.54 16.73
N TYR A 245 5.41 2.60 16.08
CA TYR A 245 6.05 3.13 14.89
C TYR A 245 7.30 4.00 15.18
N GLU A 246 7.55 4.34 16.44
CA GLU A 246 8.77 5.07 16.80
C GLU A 246 9.98 4.13 16.84
N TYR A 247 11.16 4.71 16.66
CA TYR A 247 12.43 3.98 16.72
C TYR A 247 12.51 3.09 17.97
N TRP A 248 12.96 1.86 17.74
CA TRP A 248 13.24 0.89 18.81
C TRP A 248 14.64 0.31 18.63
N GLU A 249 15.45 0.39 19.66
CA GLU A 249 16.77 -0.21 19.67
C GLU A 249 16.66 -1.73 19.96
N TRP A 250 17.08 -2.54 19.00
CA TRP A 250 17.21 -3.97 19.18
C TRP A 250 18.62 -4.32 19.61
N GLU A 251 18.76 -5.03 20.73
CA GLU A 251 20.05 -5.54 21.17
C GLU A 251 20.72 -6.36 20.06
N LYS A 252 22.00 -6.09 19.79
CA LYS A 252 22.82 -6.83 18.81
C LYS A 252 22.24 -6.80 17.38
N LEU A 253 21.42 -5.82 17.01
CA LEU A 253 20.99 -5.64 15.62
C LEU A 253 22.22 -5.35 14.76
N PRO A 254 22.57 -6.21 13.79
CA PRO A 254 23.69 -5.95 12.91
C PRO A 254 23.40 -4.78 11.96
N PRO A 255 24.42 -4.05 11.50
CA PRO A 255 24.28 -3.01 10.50
C PRO A 255 23.46 -3.48 9.29
N LEU A 256 22.80 -2.55 8.60
CA LEU A 256 21.99 -2.88 7.43
C LEU A 256 22.88 -3.44 6.32
N GLY A 257 22.52 -4.59 5.77
CA GLY A 257 23.28 -5.31 4.76
C GLY A 257 24.11 -6.46 5.32
N GLU A 258 24.37 -6.49 6.63
CA GLU A 258 25.09 -7.58 7.27
C GLU A 258 24.12 -8.68 7.76
N MET A 259 24.65 -9.90 7.88
CA MET A 259 23.90 -11.07 8.37
C MET A 259 22.56 -11.28 7.65
N ASN A 260 22.50 -10.97 6.37
CA ASN A 260 21.31 -11.29 5.56
C ASN A 260 21.11 -12.80 5.50
N PRO A 261 19.86 -13.30 5.49
CA PRO A 261 19.58 -14.70 5.28
C PRO A 261 20.14 -15.18 3.93
N ASP A 262 20.55 -16.44 3.87
CA ASP A 262 20.96 -17.06 2.61
C ASP A 262 19.75 -17.04 1.63
N PRO A 263 19.97 -16.77 0.35
CA PRO A 263 18.91 -16.88 -0.66
C PRO A 263 18.36 -18.32 -0.67
N LYS A 264 17.06 -18.47 -0.47
CA LYS A 264 16.35 -19.73 -0.66
C LYS A 264 16.07 -19.95 -2.12
#